data_3267983ec3254243e9c37d9e04208716
#
_entry.id   3267983ec3254243e9c37d9e04208716
#
_cell.length_a   1.000
_cell.length_b   1.000
_cell.length_c   1.000
_cell.angle_alpha   90.00
_cell.angle_beta   90.00
_cell.angle_gamma   90.00
#
_symmetry.space_group_name_H-M   'P 1'
#
loop_
_entity.id
_entity.type
_entity.pdbx_description
1 polymer ?
#
loop_
_entity_poly.entity_id
_entity_poly.type
_entity_poly.pdbx_seq_one_letter_code
_entity_poly.pdbx_strand_id
1 'polypeptide(L)'
;MARKLLKTGGKRKIAAKRSTDTPKRVVLVGTYAARQLEKWPGYYNYPLYGKDKIDVEAVKGVNELWLFSGAKQPRYFAAECLGVKTREELKGYGYKPSGKGHGSGKYLLFKIEKLYAPSRDFAESVTIRTKDFAGQSATQKQLKAYLESPDRKDPLLAKMLPKIVTELPRERLRVCEAAVQLDFFKQLGVRENRLNLVVCNPAEGVKYSMIDLFAGAGGLSEGLEEAGFHGVFASEIVAQYADTYRRNHPGTTVMTQDIRKLDAEDIRKQLGMRKGQLSLIAGGPPCQGFSINAPIRSTLDQRNHLFKEYLRFVDAFQPRAVLIENVPGLVSFENGDTLHAILNALGELGYGTDVRILGAAYYGVPQMRWRTVILGLRGKELPRNAFPEPVCHAPIRPNFTATFDGHSLLKVPAADIPGNFVCVKEAIGDLPPVKAGQRGEECREYPCDPQCDFQRAVRRGSTGIYNHEAPHLSPINLQRLKYIKPGGNWTDIPHDLLPKGMKLARKSDHTKRYGRLSPDGLASTILTKCDPHWGAYFHYEQDRSLTVREAARCQSFPDHYIFYGSQQEQFAQVGNAVPPMLAKAVGVALKAVLDEEEK
;
A
#
# COMPACT_ATOMS: atom_id res chain seq x y z
N MET A 1 53.59 55.33 22.82
CA MET A 1 54.43 55.51 21.62
C MET A 1 53.86 54.59 20.56
N ALA A 2 53.16 55.15 19.67
CA ALA A 2 53.49 55.66 18.37
C ALA A 2 53.62 54.60 17.31
N ARG A 3 52.69 54.71 16.44
CA ARG A 3 52.72 54.81 14.96
C ARG A 3 52.67 53.49 14.22
N LYS A 4 51.94 53.34 13.22
CA LYS A 4 51.20 54.00 12.14
C LYS A 4 51.08 53.02 10.97
N LEU A 5 49.87 52.87 10.44
CA LEU A 5 49.53 52.83 9.02
C LEU A 5 50.41 52.04 8.03
N LEU A 6 49.83 51.14 7.32
CA LEU A 6 49.71 51.24 5.86
C LEU A 6 48.62 50.37 5.25
N LYS A 7 47.85 51.04 4.43
CA LYS A 7 46.84 50.56 3.48
C LYS A 7 47.47 49.62 2.46
N THR A 8 46.82 48.61 1.95
CA THR A 8 46.17 48.62 0.63
C THR A 8 45.89 47.17 0.23
N GLY A 9 44.80 46.94 -0.44
CA GLY A 9 44.55 45.69 -1.12
C GLY A 9 43.08 45.24 -1.09
N GLY A 10 42.18 46.09 -1.57
CA GLY A 10 40.79 45.70 -1.79
C GLY A 10 40.68 44.67 -2.90
N LYS A 11 40.36 43.44 -2.55
CA LYS A 11 39.77 42.50 -3.51
C LYS A 11 38.24 42.65 -3.42
N ARG A 12 37.70 43.45 -4.35
CA ARG A 12 36.28 43.44 -4.69
C ARG A 12 35.90 42.00 -5.07
N LYS A 13 35.22 41.27 -4.17
CA LYS A 13 34.42 40.14 -4.57
C LYS A 13 33.25 40.67 -5.38
N ILE A 14 33.32 40.49 -6.69
CA ILE A 14 32.19 40.62 -7.59
C ILE A 14 31.21 39.54 -7.14
N ALA A 15 30.21 39.93 -6.36
CA ALA A 15 29.04 39.12 -6.13
C ALA A 15 28.34 39.01 -7.48
N ALA A 16 28.50 37.86 -8.14
CA ALA A 16 27.66 37.48 -9.25
C ALA A 16 26.21 37.51 -8.73
N LYS A 17 25.44 38.50 -9.15
CA LYS A 17 23.98 38.45 -9.05
C LYS A 17 23.53 37.17 -9.79
N ARG A 18 23.29 36.12 -9.05
CA ARG A 18 22.46 35.00 -9.55
C ARG A 18 21.11 35.63 -9.82
N SER A 19 20.76 35.73 -11.09
CA SER A 19 19.39 36.02 -11.52
C SER A 19 18.49 34.95 -10.95
N THR A 20 17.67 35.29 -9.97
CA THR A 20 16.62 34.45 -9.42
C THR A 20 15.39 34.54 -10.31
N ASP A 21 15.54 34.30 -11.59
CA ASP A 21 14.41 33.99 -12.48
C ASP A 21 14.10 32.49 -12.37
N THR A 22 13.51 32.12 -11.26
CA THR A 22 12.79 30.84 -11.15
C THR A 22 11.59 30.97 -12.08
N PRO A 23 11.46 30.12 -13.09
CA PRO A 23 10.31 30.18 -14.00
C PRO A 23 9.00 30.08 -13.20
N LYS A 24 8.11 31.02 -13.43
CA LYS A 24 6.79 31.08 -12.79
C LYS A 24 6.01 29.83 -13.12
N ARG A 25 5.29 29.28 -12.12
CA ARG A 25 4.39 28.13 -12.29
C ARG A 25 2.98 28.64 -12.53
N VAL A 26 2.46 28.38 -13.70
CA VAL A 26 1.10 28.74 -14.07
C VAL A 26 0.30 27.47 -14.30
N VAL A 27 -0.79 27.31 -13.57
CA VAL A 27 -1.57 26.07 -13.51
C VAL A 27 -2.95 26.25 -14.15
N LEU A 28 -3.34 25.34 -15.02
CA LEU A 28 -4.71 25.19 -15.46
C LEU A 28 -5.40 24.10 -14.65
N VAL A 29 -6.49 24.44 -14.01
CA VAL A 29 -7.37 23.47 -13.31
C VAL A 29 -8.52 23.08 -14.21
N GLY A 30 -8.70 21.80 -14.45
CA GLY A 30 -9.74 21.31 -15.33
C GLY A 30 -10.36 19.99 -14.87
N THR A 31 -11.44 19.61 -15.51
CA THR A 31 -12.04 18.28 -15.38
C THR A 31 -11.64 17.41 -16.55
N TYR A 32 -11.45 16.11 -16.31
CA TYR A 32 -11.16 15.18 -17.39
C TYR A 32 -12.04 13.94 -17.33
N ALA A 33 -12.35 13.39 -18.52
CA ALA A 33 -12.84 12.03 -18.60
C ALA A 33 -11.62 11.10 -18.64
N ALA A 34 -11.52 10.15 -17.70
CA ALA A 34 -10.42 9.20 -17.64
C ALA A 34 -10.18 8.50 -19.00
N ARG A 35 -11.26 8.18 -19.71
CA ARG A 35 -11.25 7.61 -21.07
C ARG A 35 -10.60 8.51 -22.14
N GLN A 36 -10.55 9.81 -21.93
CA GLN A 36 -9.94 10.73 -22.90
C GLN A 36 -8.42 10.64 -22.86
N LEU A 37 -7.85 10.63 -21.67
CA LEU A 37 -6.39 10.45 -21.50
C LEU A 37 -5.93 9.05 -21.92
N GLU A 38 -6.75 8.03 -21.71
CA GLU A 38 -6.50 6.65 -22.16
C GLU A 38 -6.48 6.52 -23.70
N LYS A 39 -7.36 7.26 -24.38
CA LYS A 39 -7.48 7.21 -25.84
C LYS A 39 -6.53 8.12 -26.58
N TRP A 40 -6.00 9.12 -25.94
CA TRP A 40 -5.11 10.11 -26.53
C TRP A 40 -3.94 10.43 -25.58
N PRO A 41 -2.99 9.51 -25.48
CA PRO A 41 -1.86 9.62 -24.57
C PRO A 41 -0.94 10.80 -25.00
N GLY A 42 -0.41 11.49 -23.98
CA GLY A 42 0.53 12.59 -24.18
C GLY A 42 -0.10 13.96 -24.46
N TYR A 43 -1.42 14.05 -24.62
CA TYR A 43 -2.10 15.32 -24.88
C TYR A 43 -3.38 15.48 -24.07
N TYR A 44 -3.70 16.73 -23.76
CA TYR A 44 -4.98 17.12 -23.16
C TYR A 44 -5.56 18.29 -23.92
N ASN A 45 -6.85 18.23 -24.27
CA ASN A 45 -7.55 19.35 -24.85
C ASN A 45 -8.64 19.88 -23.90
N TYR A 46 -8.68 21.18 -23.76
CA TYR A 46 -9.74 21.87 -23.06
C TYR A 46 -10.66 22.58 -24.08
N PRO A 47 -11.96 22.20 -24.18
CA PRO A 47 -12.88 22.83 -25.14
C PRO A 47 -13.19 24.26 -24.70
N LEU A 48 -13.05 25.21 -25.64
CA LEU A 48 -13.42 26.61 -25.42
C LEU A 48 -14.89 26.79 -25.77
N TYR A 49 -15.73 27.04 -24.76
CA TYR A 49 -17.13 27.38 -24.96
C TYR A 49 -17.25 28.87 -25.25
N GLY A 50 -18.15 29.25 -26.19
CA GLY A 50 -18.26 30.64 -26.69
C GLY A 50 -18.62 31.71 -25.64
N LYS A 51 -18.89 31.32 -24.40
CA LYS A 51 -19.07 32.19 -23.23
C LYS A 51 -17.84 32.25 -22.30
N ASP A 52 -16.82 31.47 -22.57
CA ASP A 52 -15.62 31.42 -21.74
C ASP A 52 -14.67 32.56 -22.11
N LYS A 53 -14.58 33.56 -21.24
CA LYS A 53 -13.59 34.63 -21.35
C LYS A 53 -12.24 34.16 -20.81
N ILE A 54 -11.62 33.17 -21.47
CA ILE A 54 -10.28 32.74 -21.13
C ILE A 54 -9.28 33.73 -21.73
N ASP A 55 -8.39 34.24 -20.89
CA ASP A 55 -7.28 35.07 -21.33
C ASP A 55 -6.25 34.16 -22.02
N VAL A 56 -6.25 34.19 -23.36
CA VAL A 56 -5.37 33.34 -24.18
C VAL A 56 -3.89 33.63 -23.91
N GLU A 57 -3.53 34.86 -23.58
CA GLU A 57 -2.13 35.22 -23.25
C GLU A 57 -1.70 34.63 -21.91
N ALA A 58 -2.59 34.67 -20.91
CA ALA A 58 -2.31 34.01 -19.63
C ALA A 58 -2.23 32.48 -19.76
N VAL A 59 -2.93 31.88 -20.71
CA VAL A 59 -2.90 30.44 -20.98
C VAL A 59 -1.59 29.99 -21.61
N LYS A 60 -0.94 30.83 -22.44
CA LYS A 60 0.37 30.49 -23.03
C LYS A 60 1.45 30.24 -21.98
N GLY A 61 1.30 30.82 -20.79
CA GLY A 61 2.22 30.60 -19.68
C GLY A 61 1.93 29.38 -18.83
N VAL A 62 0.86 28.61 -19.14
CA VAL A 62 0.50 27.41 -18.36
C VAL A 62 1.53 26.33 -18.60
N ASN A 63 2.15 25.87 -17.53
CA ASN A 63 3.14 24.79 -17.52
C ASN A 63 2.74 23.62 -16.62
N GLU A 64 1.57 23.69 -15.99
CA GLU A 64 1.00 22.59 -15.20
C GLU A 64 -0.50 22.44 -15.44
N LEU A 65 -0.96 21.19 -15.41
CA LEU A 65 -2.38 20.82 -15.48
C LEU A 65 -2.77 20.11 -14.19
N TRP A 66 -3.85 20.55 -13.57
CA TRP A 66 -4.48 19.87 -12.45
C TRP A 66 -5.86 19.39 -12.90
N LEU A 67 -5.98 18.10 -13.09
CA LEU A 67 -7.17 17.50 -13.68
C LEU A 67 -7.93 16.65 -12.66
N PHE A 68 -9.22 16.91 -12.56
CA PHE A 68 -10.15 16.27 -11.63
C PHE A 68 -11.19 15.44 -12.39
N SER A 69 -11.48 14.23 -11.92
CA SER A 69 -12.43 13.32 -12.55
C SER A 69 -13.36 12.69 -11.53
N GLY A 70 -14.54 13.27 -11.33
CA GLY A 70 -15.59 12.72 -10.46
C GLY A 70 -15.06 12.26 -9.09
N ALA A 71 -15.34 11.00 -8.71
CA ALA A 71 -14.87 10.40 -7.46
C ALA A 71 -13.41 9.91 -7.47
N LYS A 72 -12.67 10.09 -8.58
CA LYS A 72 -11.28 9.67 -8.69
C LYS A 72 -10.34 10.76 -8.17
N GLN A 73 -9.18 10.34 -7.66
CA GLN A 73 -8.17 11.28 -7.20
C GLN A 73 -7.73 12.25 -8.30
N PRO A 74 -7.45 13.51 -7.96
CA PRO A 74 -6.93 14.49 -8.91
C PRO A 74 -5.58 14.05 -9.45
N ARG A 75 -5.28 14.43 -10.69
CA ARG A 75 -4.01 14.19 -11.35
C ARG A 75 -3.34 15.49 -11.70
N TYR A 76 -2.04 15.55 -11.50
CA TYR A 76 -1.21 16.74 -11.66
C TYR A 76 -0.13 16.47 -12.69
N PHE A 77 -0.02 17.33 -13.71
CA PHE A 77 0.89 17.12 -14.82
C PHE A 77 1.74 18.36 -15.07
N ALA A 78 3.02 18.17 -15.40
CA ALA A 78 3.74 19.16 -16.15
C ALA A 78 3.26 19.10 -17.61
N ALA A 79 3.00 20.26 -18.20
CA ALA A 79 2.48 20.32 -19.54
C ALA A 79 2.91 21.61 -20.23
N GLU A 80 3.09 21.53 -21.54
CA GLU A 80 3.32 22.65 -22.41
C GLU A 80 2.03 23.06 -23.10
N CYS A 81 1.67 24.34 -23.03
CA CYS A 81 0.51 24.86 -23.77
C CYS A 81 0.86 25.09 -25.24
N LEU A 82 0.25 24.32 -26.14
CA LEU A 82 0.45 24.44 -27.59
C LEU A 82 -0.53 25.44 -28.23
N GLY A 83 -1.24 26.20 -27.41
CA GLY A 83 -2.17 27.25 -27.85
C GLY A 83 -3.55 26.73 -28.28
N VAL A 84 -4.29 27.63 -28.92
CA VAL A 84 -5.65 27.34 -29.39
C VAL A 84 -5.58 26.59 -30.72
N LYS A 85 -6.31 25.46 -30.78
CA LYS A 85 -6.40 24.60 -31.95
C LYS A 85 -7.84 24.38 -32.35
N THR A 86 -8.08 24.25 -33.65
CA THR A 86 -9.37 23.79 -34.19
C THR A 86 -9.48 22.26 -34.11
N ARG A 87 -10.68 21.73 -34.31
CA ARG A 87 -10.91 20.27 -34.34
C ARG A 87 -10.12 19.57 -35.42
N GLU A 88 -9.91 20.21 -36.57
CA GLU A 88 -9.11 19.66 -37.67
C GLU A 88 -7.62 19.63 -37.32
N GLU A 89 -7.09 20.69 -36.73
CA GLU A 89 -5.70 20.72 -36.28
C GLU A 89 -5.41 19.68 -35.20
N LEU A 90 -6.39 19.38 -34.31
CA LEU A 90 -6.23 18.32 -33.30
C LEU A 90 -6.06 16.92 -33.90
N LYS A 91 -6.59 16.67 -35.10
CA LYS A 91 -6.37 15.39 -35.80
C LYS A 91 -4.90 15.17 -36.15
N GLY A 92 -4.18 16.24 -36.45
CA GLY A 92 -2.74 16.20 -36.71
C GLY A 92 -1.92 15.73 -35.49
N TYR A 93 -2.46 15.86 -34.28
CA TYR A 93 -1.89 15.34 -33.03
C TYR A 93 -2.44 13.96 -32.64
N GLY A 94 -3.14 13.27 -33.54
CA GLY A 94 -3.71 11.94 -33.29
C GLY A 94 -5.06 11.92 -32.56
N TYR A 95 -5.72 13.08 -32.40
CA TYR A 95 -7.03 13.16 -31.76
C TYR A 95 -8.11 12.51 -32.61
N LYS A 96 -8.81 11.53 -32.04
CA LYS A 96 -9.97 10.87 -32.66
C LYS A 96 -11.25 11.32 -31.94
N PRO A 97 -11.95 12.34 -32.47
CA PRO A 97 -13.15 12.83 -31.81
C PRO A 97 -14.28 11.79 -31.86
N SER A 98 -14.87 11.49 -30.72
CA SER A 98 -16.10 10.70 -30.62
C SER A 98 -17.29 11.63 -30.51
N GLY A 99 -18.22 11.60 -31.48
CA GLY A 99 -19.50 12.33 -31.44
C GLY A 99 -19.49 13.74 -32.04
N LYS A 100 -20.65 14.42 -31.96
CA LYS A 100 -20.82 15.81 -32.39
C LYS A 100 -20.00 16.73 -31.51
N GLY A 101 -19.23 17.65 -32.10
CA GLY A 101 -18.35 18.57 -31.36
C GLY A 101 -19.11 19.42 -30.34
N HIS A 102 -18.48 19.64 -29.19
CA HIS A 102 -18.96 20.56 -28.16
C HIS A 102 -18.35 21.97 -28.37
N GLY A 103 -19.14 23.00 -28.11
CA GLY A 103 -18.65 24.37 -28.04
C GLY A 103 -18.36 25.06 -29.37
N SER A 104 -17.45 26.04 -29.34
CA SER A 104 -17.07 26.87 -30.50
C SER A 104 -16.22 26.14 -31.55
N GLY A 105 -15.95 24.85 -31.38
CA GLY A 105 -15.00 24.07 -32.20
C GLY A 105 -13.54 24.42 -32.01
N LYS A 106 -13.21 25.26 -31.02
CA LYS A 106 -11.86 25.64 -30.63
C LYS A 106 -11.48 25.00 -29.29
N TYR A 107 -10.24 24.60 -29.16
CA TYR A 107 -9.69 23.89 -27.99
C TYR A 107 -8.32 24.46 -27.61
N LEU A 108 -8.06 24.57 -26.32
CA LEU A 108 -6.69 24.70 -25.83
C LEU A 108 -6.05 23.34 -25.82
N LEU A 109 -4.89 23.21 -26.47
CA LEU A 109 -4.13 21.98 -26.54
C LEU A 109 -2.92 22.05 -25.61
N PHE A 110 -2.74 21.04 -24.82
CA PHE A 110 -1.58 20.85 -23.95
C PHE A 110 -0.88 19.54 -24.29
N LYS A 111 0.44 19.62 -24.41
CA LYS A 111 1.32 18.44 -24.45
C LYS A 111 1.69 18.10 -23.02
N ILE A 112 1.40 16.87 -22.61
CA ILE A 112 1.71 16.37 -21.27
C ILE A 112 3.16 15.87 -21.25
N GLU A 113 3.97 16.39 -20.35
CA GLU A 113 5.39 16.03 -20.25
C GLU A 113 5.65 15.08 -19.09
N LYS A 114 5.09 15.39 -17.90
CA LYS A 114 5.32 14.61 -16.67
C LYS A 114 4.07 14.59 -15.79
N LEU A 115 3.94 13.55 -14.97
CA LEU A 115 2.95 13.46 -13.90
C LEU A 115 3.62 13.81 -12.55
N TYR A 116 2.96 14.63 -11.72
CA TYR A 116 3.44 14.99 -10.38
C TYR A 116 2.59 14.36 -9.29
N ALA A 117 3.23 14.01 -8.17
CA ALA A 117 2.55 13.72 -6.92
C ALA A 117 2.75 14.91 -5.96
N PRO A 118 1.70 15.68 -5.63
CA PRO A 118 1.83 16.82 -4.74
C PRO A 118 2.08 16.36 -3.29
N SER A 119 2.91 17.13 -2.54
CA SER A 119 3.04 16.98 -1.09
C SER A 119 1.74 17.38 -0.38
N ARG A 120 1.54 16.94 0.87
CA ARG A 120 0.37 17.27 1.69
C ARG A 120 0.14 18.78 1.85
N ASP A 121 1.21 19.57 1.97
CA ASP A 121 1.15 21.02 2.17
C ASP A 121 0.82 21.79 0.89
N PHE A 122 0.69 21.10 -0.20
CA PHE A 122 0.52 21.68 -1.52
C PHE A 122 -0.79 22.47 -1.65
N ALA A 123 -1.90 21.93 -1.14
CA ALA A 123 -3.21 22.59 -1.19
C ALA A 123 -3.22 23.91 -0.38
N GLU A 124 -2.37 24.04 0.64
CA GLU A 124 -2.29 25.22 1.49
C GLU A 124 -1.54 26.40 0.83
N SER A 125 -0.74 26.11 -0.20
CA SER A 125 0.09 27.12 -0.88
C SER A 125 -0.54 27.70 -2.14
N VAL A 126 -1.74 27.26 -2.53
CA VAL A 126 -2.36 27.63 -3.80
C VAL A 126 -3.27 28.85 -3.66
N THR A 127 -3.03 29.90 -4.44
CA THR A 127 -3.94 31.02 -4.61
C THR A 127 -4.57 30.95 -5.99
N ILE A 128 -5.90 30.83 -6.05
CA ILE A 128 -6.66 30.83 -7.29
C ILE A 128 -7.07 32.28 -7.62
N ARG A 129 -6.69 32.77 -8.81
CA ARG A 129 -7.16 34.04 -9.33
C ARG A 129 -7.91 33.81 -10.62
N THR A 130 -9.14 34.29 -10.71
CA THR A 130 -9.94 34.27 -11.94
C THR A 130 -10.45 35.66 -12.25
N LYS A 131 -10.42 36.07 -13.51
CA LYS A 131 -10.92 37.38 -13.95
C LYS A 131 -12.48 37.51 -13.81
N ASP A 132 -13.19 36.38 -13.76
CA ASP A 132 -14.65 36.37 -13.81
C ASP A 132 -15.35 36.46 -12.44
N PHE A 133 -14.60 36.47 -11.35
CA PHE A 133 -15.13 36.59 -9.99
C PHE A 133 -14.86 37.96 -9.38
N ALA A 134 -14.98 39.03 -10.14
CA ALA A 134 -14.88 40.42 -9.66
C ALA A 134 -13.65 40.63 -8.70
N GLY A 135 -12.53 40.01 -8.98
CA GLY A 135 -11.31 40.11 -8.17
C GLY A 135 -11.30 39.26 -6.89
N GLN A 136 -12.29 38.41 -6.65
CA GLN A 136 -12.28 37.49 -5.51
C GLN A 136 -11.40 36.27 -5.82
N SER A 137 -10.46 35.96 -4.93
CA SER A 137 -9.68 34.73 -4.94
C SER A 137 -10.41 33.69 -4.09
N ALA A 138 -10.45 32.41 -4.53
CA ALA A 138 -10.84 31.33 -3.64
C ALA A 138 -9.81 31.25 -2.50
N THR A 139 -10.29 31.12 -1.28
CA THR A 139 -9.40 30.93 -0.13
C THR A 139 -8.77 29.54 -0.20
N GLN A 140 -7.55 29.42 0.33
CA GLN A 140 -6.88 28.12 0.47
C GLN A 140 -7.78 27.09 1.13
N LYS A 141 -8.59 27.52 2.13
CA LYS A 141 -9.55 26.66 2.82
C LYS A 141 -10.64 26.10 1.89
N GLN A 142 -11.13 26.89 0.94
CA GLN A 142 -12.14 26.46 -0.04
C GLN A 142 -11.56 25.48 -1.06
N LEU A 143 -10.32 25.71 -1.51
CA LEU A 143 -9.63 24.78 -2.39
C LEU A 143 -9.34 23.45 -1.68
N LYS A 144 -8.85 23.50 -0.44
CA LYS A 144 -8.61 22.33 0.39
C LYS A 144 -9.89 21.53 0.60
N ALA A 145 -10.98 22.17 1.00
CA ALA A 145 -12.28 21.52 1.18
C ALA A 145 -12.81 20.89 -0.12
N TYR A 146 -12.59 21.53 -1.27
CA TYR A 146 -12.97 20.97 -2.57
C TYR A 146 -12.10 19.75 -2.96
N LEU A 147 -10.80 19.81 -2.73
CA LEU A 147 -9.87 18.71 -3.02
C LEU A 147 -10.12 17.48 -2.13
N GLU A 148 -10.54 17.71 -0.90
CA GLU A 148 -10.82 16.66 0.10
C GLU A 148 -12.26 16.13 0.04
N SER A 149 -13.18 16.86 -0.59
CA SER A 149 -14.60 16.45 -0.69
C SER A 149 -14.75 15.29 -1.67
N PRO A 150 -15.29 14.14 -1.26
CA PRO A 150 -15.57 13.02 -2.15
C PRO A 150 -16.62 13.36 -3.20
N ASP A 151 -17.53 14.27 -2.90
CA ASP A 151 -18.64 14.69 -3.78
C ASP A 151 -18.32 15.90 -4.63
N ARG A 152 -17.24 16.64 -4.33
CA ARG A 152 -16.81 17.88 -5.01
C ARG A 152 -17.96 18.85 -5.29
N LYS A 153 -18.83 19.01 -4.33
CA LYS A 153 -20.07 19.79 -4.44
C LYS A 153 -19.98 21.23 -3.95
N ASP A 154 -18.78 21.81 -3.87
CA ASP A 154 -18.71 23.24 -3.62
C ASP A 154 -19.16 24.00 -4.89
N PRO A 155 -20.35 24.64 -4.88
CA PRO A 155 -20.89 25.32 -6.08
C PRO A 155 -20.02 26.48 -6.54
N LEU A 156 -19.21 27.04 -5.65
CA LEU A 156 -18.30 28.15 -5.95
C LEU A 156 -17.09 27.63 -6.70
N LEU A 157 -16.46 26.57 -6.21
CA LEU A 157 -15.30 25.94 -6.84
C LEU A 157 -15.68 25.20 -8.13
N ALA A 158 -16.83 24.56 -8.19
CA ALA A 158 -17.35 23.96 -9.43
C ALA A 158 -17.55 24.98 -10.56
N LYS A 159 -17.90 26.24 -10.23
CA LYS A 159 -17.98 27.35 -11.18
C LYS A 159 -16.62 27.94 -11.52
N MET A 160 -15.63 27.79 -10.65
CA MET A 160 -14.26 28.25 -10.85
C MET A 160 -13.38 27.26 -11.60
N LEU A 161 -13.69 25.98 -11.53
CA LEU A 161 -13.10 24.95 -12.37
C LEU A 161 -13.77 25.07 -13.76
N PRO A 162 -13.13 25.43 -14.68
CA PRO A 162 -11.99 25.24 -15.51
C PRO A 162 -11.23 26.54 -15.79
N LYS A 163 -10.90 27.30 -14.80
CA LYS A 163 -10.25 28.60 -15.00
C LYS A 163 -8.81 28.60 -14.53
N ILE A 164 -8.02 29.49 -15.08
CA ILE A 164 -6.58 29.54 -14.91
C ILE A 164 -6.21 29.88 -13.47
N VAL A 165 -5.29 29.11 -12.93
CA VAL A 165 -4.79 29.23 -11.58
C VAL A 165 -3.35 29.71 -11.57
N THR A 166 -3.02 30.50 -10.59
CA THR A 166 -1.86 31.32 -10.47
C THR A 166 -0.58 30.67 -10.03
N GLU A 167 0.44 31.48 -10.02
CA GLU A 167 1.83 31.23 -9.66
C GLU A 167 2.01 30.52 -8.32
N LEU A 168 2.74 29.42 -8.31
CA LEU A 168 3.08 28.64 -7.12
C LEU A 168 4.60 28.68 -6.87
N PRO A 169 5.06 28.77 -5.62
CA PRO A 169 6.48 28.62 -5.31
C PRO A 169 6.97 27.20 -5.63
N ARG A 170 8.08 27.08 -6.33
CA ARG A 170 8.70 25.79 -6.75
C ARG A 170 9.14 24.89 -5.59
N GLU A 171 9.39 25.45 -4.43
CA GLU A 171 10.10 24.77 -3.33
C GLU A 171 9.28 23.72 -2.58
N ARG A 172 7.96 23.63 -2.81
CA ARG A 172 7.06 22.76 -2.05
C ARG A 172 6.56 21.50 -2.76
N LEU A 173 7.02 21.23 -3.96
CA LEU A 173 6.75 19.96 -4.65
C LEU A 173 7.94 19.02 -4.45
N ARG A 174 7.85 18.12 -3.51
CA ARG A 174 8.70 16.93 -3.52
C ARG A 174 8.12 15.98 -4.58
N VAL A 175 8.79 15.94 -5.71
CA VAL A 175 8.41 15.07 -6.83
C VAL A 175 9.00 13.70 -6.59
N CYS A 176 8.16 12.71 -6.45
CA CYS A 176 8.55 11.32 -6.62
C CYS A 176 8.47 11.02 -8.13
N GLU A 177 9.42 11.58 -8.92
CA GLU A 177 9.36 11.58 -10.38
C GLU A 177 9.30 10.18 -10.98
N ALA A 178 10.00 9.26 -10.37
CA ALA A 178 10.26 7.96 -10.95
C ALA A 178 9.07 6.99 -10.95
N ALA A 179 8.44 6.78 -9.81
CA ALA A 179 7.38 5.78 -9.66
C ALA A 179 6.06 6.23 -10.29
N VAL A 180 5.79 7.53 -10.28
CA VAL A 180 4.52 8.12 -10.78
C VAL A 180 4.51 8.18 -12.32
N GLN A 181 5.65 8.36 -12.95
CA GLN A 181 5.77 8.46 -14.41
C GLN A 181 5.47 7.11 -15.11
N LEU A 182 5.92 6.01 -14.56
CA LEU A 182 5.67 4.67 -15.11
C LEU A 182 4.19 4.26 -15.06
N ASP A 183 3.50 4.53 -13.96
CA ASP A 183 2.07 4.24 -13.85
C ASP A 183 1.23 5.11 -14.80
N PHE A 184 1.66 6.33 -15.04
CA PHE A 184 1.01 7.25 -15.98
C PHE A 184 1.06 6.73 -17.42
N PHE A 185 2.22 6.38 -17.93
CA PHE A 185 2.35 5.87 -19.30
C PHE A 185 1.63 4.55 -19.53
N LYS A 186 1.61 3.67 -18.53
CA LYS A 186 0.82 2.43 -18.57
C LYS A 186 -0.68 2.67 -18.60
N GLN A 187 -1.18 3.60 -17.79
CA GLN A 187 -2.60 3.94 -17.76
C GLN A 187 -3.06 4.64 -19.05
N LEU A 188 -2.15 5.27 -19.77
CA LEU A 188 -2.40 5.88 -21.07
C LEU A 188 -2.31 4.90 -22.25
N GLY A 189 -1.95 3.63 -21.99
CA GLY A 189 -1.82 2.62 -23.05
C GLY A 189 -0.65 2.86 -24.00
N VAL A 190 0.34 3.66 -23.59
CA VAL A 190 1.60 3.80 -24.34
C VAL A 190 2.33 2.49 -24.28
N ARG A 191 2.34 1.77 -25.41
CA ARG A 191 3.20 0.59 -25.60
C ARG A 191 4.61 1.07 -25.89
N GLU A 192 5.38 1.38 -24.87
CA GLU A 192 6.82 1.31 -25.01
C GLU A 192 7.21 -0.17 -24.91
N ASN A 193 7.89 -0.67 -25.93
CA ASN A 193 8.43 -2.03 -25.97
C ASN A 193 9.60 -2.23 -24.97
N ARG A 194 9.89 -1.27 -24.12
CA ARG A 194 10.85 -1.33 -23.02
C ARG A 194 10.25 -0.66 -21.79
N LEU A 195 10.16 -1.41 -20.72
CA LEU A 195 9.88 -0.89 -19.40
C LEU A 195 11.10 -0.06 -18.95
N ASN A 196 11.01 1.26 -18.99
CA ASN A 196 12.04 2.09 -18.36
C ASN A 196 11.80 2.07 -16.84
N LEU A 197 12.38 1.09 -16.17
CA LEU A 197 12.39 1.07 -14.71
C LEU A 197 13.26 2.22 -14.21
N VAL A 198 12.69 3.07 -13.40
CA VAL A 198 13.50 4.00 -12.62
C VAL A 198 13.88 3.26 -11.34
N VAL A 199 15.09 2.75 -11.32
CA VAL A 199 15.66 2.05 -10.18
C VAL A 199 15.89 3.07 -9.07
N CYS A 200 15.16 2.91 -7.94
CA CYS A 200 15.23 3.85 -6.82
C CYS A 200 16.59 3.78 -6.10
N ASN A 201 17.21 2.59 -6.04
CA ASN A 201 18.58 2.39 -5.60
C ASN A 201 19.21 1.28 -6.42
N PRO A 202 20.42 1.47 -6.97
CA PRO A 202 21.17 0.36 -7.53
C PRO A 202 21.47 -0.65 -6.41
N ALA A 203 21.31 -1.94 -6.71
CA ALA A 203 21.64 -3.02 -5.77
C ALA A 203 23.15 -3.14 -5.47
N GLU A 204 23.94 -2.18 -5.91
CA GLU A 204 25.39 -2.14 -5.77
C GLU A 204 25.76 -1.94 -4.29
N GLY A 205 26.41 -2.94 -3.71
CA GLY A 205 26.83 -2.94 -2.30
C GLY A 205 25.80 -3.45 -1.29
N VAL A 206 24.60 -3.85 -1.70
CA VAL A 206 23.58 -4.41 -0.80
C VAL A 206 23.79 -5.91 -0.61
N LYS A 207 24.17 -6.30 0.63
CA LYS A 207 24.49 -7.71 0.94
C LYS A 207 23.28 -8.65 0.79
N TYR A 208 22.09 -8.23 1.25
CA TYR A 208 20.86 -9.05 1.24
C TYR A 208 19.76 -8.36 0.45
N SER A 209 19.88 -8.36 -0.88
CA SER A 209 18.85 -7.82 -1.76
C SER A 209 17.64 -8.75 -1.88
N MET A 210 16.42 -8.21 -1.89
CA MET A 210 15.21 -9.00 -2.06
C MET A 210 14.24 -8.39 -3.09
N ILE A 211 13.44 -9.27 -3.68
CA ILE A 211 12.27 -8.96 -4.49
C ILE A 211 11.02 -9.48 -3.78
N ASP A 212 9.94 -8.66 -3.71
CA ASP A 212 8.64 -9.05 -3.18
C ASP A 212 7.60 -9.11 -4.30
N LEU A 213 7.12 -10.31 -4.58
CA LEU A 213 6.10 -10.56 -5.60
C LEU A 213 4.72 -10.75 -4.96
N PHE A 214 3.69 -10.14 -5.54
CA PHE A 214 2.35 -10.07 -4.92
C PHE A 214 2.38 -9.35 -3.57
N ALA A 215 3.14 -8.28 -3.51
CA ALA A 215 3.60 -7.63 -2.28
C ALA A 215 2.48 -7.05 -1.41
N GLY A 216 1.26 -6.88 -1.94
CA GLY A 216 0.18 -6.25 -1.20
C GLY A 216 0.56 -4.84 -0.74
N ALA A 217 0.29 -4.57 0.52
CA ALA A 217 0.72 -3.32 1.15
C ALA A 217 2.11 -3.41 1.82
N GLY A 218 2.87 -4.51 1.67
CA GLY A 218 4.26 -4.60 2.11
C GLY A 218 4.50 -5.23 3.49
N GLY A 219 3.53 -5.92 4.10
CA GLY A 219 3.74 -6.51 5.43
C GLY A 219 4.84 -7.58 5.49
N LEU A 220 5.02 -8.35 4.41
CA LEU A 220 6.13 -9.31 4.27
C LEU A 220 7.46 -8.56 4.18
N SER A 221 7.53 -7.55 3.30
CA SER A 221 8.72 -6.72 3.12
C SER A 221 9.13 -5.99 4.39
N GLU A 222 8.17 -5.41 5.13
CA GLU A 222 8.45 -4.71 6.40
C GLU A 222 9.20 -5.61 7.38
N GLY A 223 8.72 -6.84 7.58
CA GLY A 223 9.40 -7.77 8.47
C GLY A 223 10.74 -8.28 7.94
N LEU A 224 10.87 -8.51 6.64
CA LEU A 224 12.13 -8.92 6.02
C LEU A 224 13.17 -7.79 6.05
N GLU A 225 12.76 -6.52 5.87
CA GLU A 225 13.63 -5.36 6.00
C GLU A 225 14.11 -5.18 7.44
N GLU A 226 13.23 -5.39 8.43
CA GLU A 226 13.63 -5.46 9.85
C GLU A 226 14.60 -6.61 10.17
N ALA A 227 14.59 -7.69 9.39
CA ALA A 227 15.57 -8.78 9.49
C ALA A 227 16.91 -8.47 8.80
N GLY A 228 16.99 -7.37 8.06
CA GLY A 228 18.18 -6.89 7.36
C GLY A 228 18.25 -7.25 5.87
N PHE A 229 17.14 -7.66 5.25
CA PHE A 229 17.03 -7.69 3.79
C PHE A 229 16.76 -6.29 3.27
N HIS A 230 16.99 -6.07 1.98
CA HIS A 230 16.76 -4.77 1.34
C HIS A 230 15.94 -4.95 0.06
N GLY A 231 14.76 -4.34 0.02
CA GLY A 231 13.86 -4.38 -1.12
C GLY A 231 14.43 -3.64 -2.32
N VAL A 232 14.67 -4.33 -3.43
CA VAL A 232 15.11 -3.70 -4.70
C VAL A 232 13.97 -3.59 -5.70
N PHE A 233 13.02 -4.52 -5.65
CA PHE A 233 11.86 -4.54 -6.53
C PHE A 233 10.64 -5.16 -5.84
N ALA A 234 9.46 -4.63 -6.12
CA ALA A 234 8.20 -5.23 -5.71
C ALA A 234 7.14 -5.15 -6.81
N SER A 235 6.23 -6.11 -6.84
CA SER A 235 5.13 -6.16 -7.80
C SER A 235 3.80 -6.33 -7.08
N GLU A 236 2.84 -5.43 -7.36
CA GLU A 236 1.48 -5.46 -6.83
C GLU A 236 0.49 -4.94 -7.88
N ILE A 237 -0.59 -5.69 -8.14
CA ILE A 237 -1.56 -5.34 -9.17
C ILE A 237 -2.56 -4.26 -8.72
N VAL A 238 -2.84 -4.20 -7.42
CA VAL A 238 -3.80 -3.23 -6.86
C VAL A 238 -3.09 -1.91 -6.61
N ALA A 239 -3.42 -0.90 -7.41
CA ALA A 239 -2.75 0.41 -7.37
C ALA A 239 -2.72 1.02 -5.97
N GLN A 240 -3.79 0.86 -5.20
CA GLN A 240 -3.90 1.41 -3.85
C GLN A 240 -2.96 0.73 -2.85
N TYR A 241 -2.75 -0.58 -3.00
CA TYR A 241 -1.80 -1.33 -2.15
C TYR A 241 -0.37 -0.98 -2.53
N ALA A 242 -0.09 -0.92 -3.84
CA ALA A 242 1.21 -0.48 -4.35
C ALA A 242 1.56 0.96 -3.93
N ASP A 243 0.58 1.87 -3.79
CA ASP A 243 0.81 3.24 -3.29
C ASP A 243 1.20 3.22 -1.81
N THR A 244 0.51 2.43 -0.99
CA THR A 244 0.89 2.20 0.42
C THR A 244 2.30 1.62 0.53
N TYR A 245 2.62 0.61 -0.28
CA TYR A 245 3.95 0.00 -0.31
C TYR A 245 5.04 1.05 -0.61
N ARG A 246 4.91 1.81 -1.70
CA ARG A 246 5.91 2.82 -2.12
C ARG A 246 6.22 3.85 -1.05
N ARG A 247 5.20 4.25 -0.30
CA ARG A 247 5.33 5.31 0.72
C ARG A 247 6.02 4.81 1.99
N ASN A 248 5.87 3.53 2.31
CA ASN A 248 6.53 2.92 3.47
C ASN A 248 7.91 2.34 3.11
N HIS A 249 8.14 1.97 1.84
CA HIS A 249 9.41 1.41 1.33
C HIS A 249 10.01 2.28 0.21
N PRO A 250 10.47 3.51 0.50
CA PRO A 250 10.88 4.48 -0.54
C PRO A 250 12.12 4.04 -1.33
N GLY A 251 12.88 3.07 -0.84
CA GLY A 251 14.05 2.49 -1.53
C GLY A 251 13.71 1.41 -2.54
N THR A 252 12.47 0.93 -2.58
CA THR A 252 12.06 -0.19 -3.44
C THR A 252 11.41 0.29 -4.72
N THR A 253 11.82 -0.26 -5.86
CA THR A 253 11.17 -0.03 -7.16
C THR A 253 9.87 -0.84 -7.22
N VAL A 254 8.71 -0.19 -7.24
CA VAL A 254 7.39 -0.85 -7.18
C VAL A 254 6.66 -0.79 -8.50
N MET A 255 6.34 -1.95 -9.08
CA MET A 255 5.55 -2.07 -10.30
C MET A 255 4.08 -2.35 -10.01
N THR A 256 3.20 -1.46 -10.50
CA THR A 256 1.74 -1.64 -10.41
C THR A 256 1.21 -2.21 -11.71
N GLN A 257 1.40 -3.49 -11.91
CA GLN A 257 0.97 -4.18 -13.13
C GLN A 257 0.67 -5.65 -12.85
N ASP A 258 -0.14 -6.25 -13.73
CA ASP A 258 -0.33 -7.70 -13.74
C ASP A 258 1.02 -8.39 -13.99
N ILE A 259 1.45 -9.23 -13.07
CA ILE A 259 2.74 -9.94 -13.13
C ILE A 259 2.91 -10.76 -14.41
N ARG A 260 1.81 -11.25 -15.00
CA ARG A 260 1.81 -12.00 -16.28
C ARG A 260 2.29 -11.15 -17.46
N LYS A 261 2.26 -9.83 -17.34
CA LYS A 261 2.70 -8.87 -18.37
C LYS A 261 4.11 -8.34 -18.13
N LEU A 262 4.72 -8.69 -17.01
CA LEU A 262 6.08 -8.29 -16.66
C LEU A 262 7.07 -9.26 -17.32
N ASP A 263 8.12 -8.74 -17.91
CA ASP A 263 9.27 -9.54 -18.36
C ASP A 263 10.31 -9.60 -17.26
N ALA A 264 10.46 -10.77 -16.62
CA ALA A 264 11.35 -10.96 -15.48
C ALA A 264 12.85 -10.81 -15.88
N GLU A 265 13.23 -11.24 -17.10
CA GLU A 265 14.60 -11.08 -17.59
C GLU A 265 14.93 -9.61 -17.89
N ASP A 266 13.98 -8.87 -18.47
CA ASP A 266 14.15 -7.44 -18.72
C ASP A 266 14.25 -6.66 -17.40
N ILE A 267 13.39 -6.96 -16.42
CA ILE A 267 13.46 -6.38 -15.06
C ILE A 267 14.82 -6.66 -14.42
N ARG A 268 15.31 -7.91 -14.48
CA ARG A 268 16.62 -8.25 -13.93
C ARG A 268 17.74 -7.41 -14.54
N LYS A 269 17.73 -7.27 -15.88
CA LYS A 269 18.72 -6.45 -16.62
C LYS A 269 18.64 -4.98 -16.24
N GLN A 270 17.43 -4.43 -16.11
CA GLN A 270 17.24 -3.03 -15.74
C GLN A 270 17.65 -2.73 -14.29
N LEU A 271 17.50 -3.72 -13.39
CA LEU A 271 18.05 -3.64 -12.03
C LEU A 271 19.59 -3.81 -11.99
N GLY A 272 20.24 -4.03 -13.13
CA GLY A 272 21.69 -4.23 -13.21
C GLY A 272 22.16 -5.54 -12.58
N MET A 273 21.28 -6.54 -12.41
CA MET A 273 21.59 -7.76 -11.68
C MET A 273 21.98 -8.93 -12.62
N ARG A 274 23.00 -9.70 -12.23
CA ARG A 274 23.33 -10.98 -12.85
C ARG A 274 22.46 -12.10 -12.25
N LYS A 275 22.26 -13.19 -12.99
CA LYS A 275 21.66 -14.42 -12.44
C LYS A 275 22.48 -14.88 -11.22
N GLY A 276 21.82 -15.23 -10.15
CA GLY A 276 22.45 -15.68 -8.92
C GLY A 276 22.88 -14.58 -7.95
N GLN A 277 22.77 -13.32 -8.32
CA GLN A 277 23.20 -12.20 -7.46
C GLN A 277 22.15 -11.81 -6.41
N LEU A 278 20.86 -11.98 -6.72
CA LEU A 278 19.77 -11.68 -5.80
C LEU A 278 19.79 -12.65 -4.61
N SER A 279 19.63 -12.12 -3.39
CA SER A 279 19.63 -12.97 -2.19
C SER A 279 18.29 -13.68 -2.00
N LEU A 280 17.16 -13.00 -2.23
CA LEU A 280 15.85 -13.56 -1.92
C LEU A 280 14.78 -13.10 -2.93
N ILE A 281 13.95 -14.05 -3.41
CA ILE A 281 12.62 -13.74 -3.89
C ILE A 281 11.62 -14.19 -2.85
N ALA A 282 10.84 -13.23 -2.33
CA ALA A 282 9.72 -13.48 -1.42
C ALA A 282 8.40 -13.21 -2.14
N GLY A 283 7.31 -13.81 -1.66
CA GLY A 283 5.99 -13.48 -2.17
C GLY A 283 4.87 -14.35 -1.63
N GLY A 284 3.65 -13.82 -1.70
CA GLY A 284 2.42 -14.53 -1.36
C GLY A 284 1.50 -14.67 -2.58
N PRO A 285 1.77 -15.56 -3.54
CA PRO A 285 0.90 -15.74 -4.69
C PRO A 285 -0.53 -16.07 -4.24
N PRO A 286 -1.57 -15.37 -4.73
CA PRO A 286 -2.92 -15.49 -4.20
C PRO A 286 -3.49 -16.88 -4.42
N CYS A 287 -4.03 -17.43 -3.34
CA CYS A 287 -4.66 -18.74 -3.27
C CYS A 287 -6.15 -18.65 -2.99
N GLN A 288 -6.89 -17.86 -3.74
CA GLN A 288 -8.33 -17.70 -3.47
C GLN A 288 -9.13 -18.98 -3.65
N GLY A 289 -8.66 -19.92 -4.48
CA GLY A 289 -9.19 -21.26 -4.58
C GLY A 289 -8.80 -22.20 -3.42
N PHE A 290 -7.77 -21.87 -2.64
CA PHE A 290 -7.20 -22.72 -1.58
C PHE A 290 -7.69 -22.36 -0.17
N SER A 291 -8.31 -21.18 0.03
CA SER A 291 -8.77 -20.77 1.36
C SER A 291 -9.87 -21.69 1.88
N ILE A 292 -9.74 -22.13 3.12
CA ILE A 292 -10.77 -22.93 3.83
C ILE A 292 -12.12 -22.18 3.88
N ASN A 293 -12.07 -20.84 3.88
CA ASN A 293 -13.24 -19.97 3.89
C ASN A 293 -13.66 -19.49 2.48
N ALA A 294 -13.07 -20.01 1.40
CA ALA A 294 -13.47 -19.65 0.05
C ALA A 294 -14.89 -20.18 -0.26
N PRO A 295 -15.78 -19.35 -0.84
CA PRO A 295 -17.14 -19.76 -1.18
C PRO A 295 -17.18 -20.90 -2.20
N ILE A 296 -16.20 -20.97 -3.09
CA ILE A 296 -16.05 -22.00 -4.13
C ILE A 296 -14.56 -22.35 -4.22
N ARG A 297 -14.23 -23.62 -4.05
CA ARG A 297 -12.92 -24.19 -4.34
C ARG A 297 -12.95 -24.73 -5.77
N SER A 298 -12.17 -24.17 -6.67
CA SER A 298 -12.17 -24.57 -8.08
C SER A 298 -10.76 -24.62 -8.65
N THR A 299 -10.43 -25.73 -9.27
CA THR A 299 -9.19 -25.96 -10.03
C THR A 299 -9.10 -25.09 -11.29
N LEU A 300 -10.26 -24.65 -11.82
CA LEU A 300 -10.35 -23.80 -13.03
C LEU A 300 -10.10 -22.32 -12.75
N ASP A 301 -9.88 -21.92 -11.49
CA ASP A 301 -9.59 -20.53 -11.17
C ASP A 301 -8.20 -20.14 -11.73
N GLN A 302 -8.19 -19.20 -12.68
CA GLN A 302 -6.96 -18.71 -13.31
C GLN A 302 -5.93 -18.16 -12.30
N ARG A 303 -6.36 -17.80 -11.10
CA ARG A 303 -5.50 -17.33 -10.01
C ARG A 303 -4.64 -18.44 -9.42
N ASN A 304 -5.04 -19.70 -9.56
CA ASN A 304 -4.24 -20.85 -9.13
C ASN A 304 -2.95 -21.02 -9.96
N HIS A 305 -2.88 -20.36 -11.12
CA HIS A 305 -1.69 -20.39 -11.97
C HIS A 305 -0.67 -19.28 -11.65
N LEU A 306 -0.96 -18.37 -10.71
CA LEU A 306 -0.09 -17.23 -10.43
C LEU A 306 1.23 -17.64 -9.74
N PHE A 307 1.30 -18.79 -9.11
CA PHE A 307 2.58 -19.31 -8.63
C PHE A 307 3.57 -19.62 -9.76
N LYS A 308 3.09 -19.93 -10.99
CA LYS A 308 3.95 -20.08 -12.17
C LYS A 308 4.67 -18.79 -12.52
N GLU A 309 4.01 -17.66 -12.31
CA GLU A 309 4.63 -16.34 -12.49
C GLU A 309 5.72 -16.08 -11.44
N TYR A 310 5.51 -16.53 -10.20
CA TYR A 310 6.55 -16.53 -9.19
C TYR A 310 7.77 -17.35 -9.64
N LEU A 311 7.55 -18.58 -10.11
CA LEU A 311 8.61 -19.46 -10.61
C LEU A 311 9.36 -18.87 -11.81
N ARG A 312 8.65 -18.15 -12.71
CA ARG A 312 9.27 -17.45 -13.84
C ARG A 312 10.27 -16.38 -13.39
N PHE A 313 9.97 -15.66 -12.32
CA PHE A 313 10.92 -14.74 -11.69
C PHE A 313 12.07 -15.49 -11.03
N VAL A 314 11.81 -16.61 -10.35
CA VAL A 314 12.87 -17.45 -9.77
C VAL A 314 13.83 -17.92 -10.84
N ASP A 315 13.35 -18.40 -12.00
CA ASP A 315 14.20 -18.83 -13.11
C ASP A 315 15.01 -17.68 -13.70
N ALA A 316 14.39 -16.50 -13.89
CA ALA A 316 15.06 -15.34 -14.46
C ALA A 316 16.18 -14.79 -13.56
N PHE A 317 15.98 -14.76 -12.25
CA PHE A 317 16.92 -14.18 -11.28
C PHE A 317 17.84 -15.20 -10.65
N GLN A 318 17.43 -16.46 -10.53
CA GLN A 318 18.16 -17.52 -9.82
C GLN A 318 18.62 -17.06 -8.40
N PRO A 319 17.70 -16.57 -7.53
CA PRO A 319 18.09 -16.06 -6.22
C PRO A 319 18.77 -17.12 -5.38
N ARG A 320 19.53 -16.71 -4.33
CA ARG A 320 20.13 -17.64 -3.38
C ARG A 320 19.08 -18.41 -2.59
N ALA A 321 17.98 -17.71 -2.22
CA ALA A 321 16.86 -18.31 -1.51
C ALA A 321 15.51 -17.88 -2.09
N VAL A 322 14.47 -18.67 -1.82
CA VAL A 322 13.08 -18.39 -2.13
C VAL A 322 12.21 -18.52 -0.88
N LEU A 323 11.19 -17.65 -0.77
CA LEU A 323 10.19 -17.67 0.27
C LEU A 323 8.80 -17.54 -0.34
N ILE A 324 7.93 -18.54 -0.15
CA ILE A 324 6.52 -18.47 -0.55
C ILE A 324 5.65 -18.53 0.71
N GLU A 325 4.84 -17.51 0.92
CA GLU A 325 3.83 -17.49 1.98
C GLU A 325 2.46 -17.84 1.43
N ASN A 326 1.67 -18.57 2.22
CA ASN A 326 0.32 -18.91 1.86
C ASN A 326 -0.56 -19.25 3.08
N VAL A 327 -1.86 -19.45 2.82
CA VAL A 327 -2.81 -19.93 3.83
C VAL A 327 -2.64 -21.44 4.08
N PRO A 328 -2.94 -21.95 5.29
CA PRO A 328 -2.82 -23.39 5.60
C PRO A 328 -3.61 -24.32 4.68
N GLY A 329 -4.69 -23.80 4.07
CA GLY A 329 -5.50 -24.57 3.11
C GLY A 329 -4.74 -25.06 1.88
N LEU A 330 -3.57 -24.49 1.57
CA LEU A 330 -2.69 -24.96 0.49
C LEU A 330 -2.28 -26.42 0.69
N VAL A 331 -2.02 -26.83 1.93
CA VAL A 331 -1.53 -28.18 2.26
C VAL A 331 -2.53 -29.27 1.90
N SER A 332 -3.84 -28.99 2.06
CA SER A 332 -4.91 -29.97 1.77
C SER A 332 -5.64 -29.69 0.46
N PHE A 333 -5.21 -28.71 -0.31
CA PHE A 333 -5.83 -28.42 -1.59
C PHE A 333 -5.45 -29.50 -2.61
N GLU A 334 -6.48 -30.03 -3.33
CA GLU A 334 -6.32 -31.16 -4.27
C GLU A 334 -5.57 -32.34 -3.64
N ASN A 335 -5.89 -32.66 -2.38
CA ASN A 335 -5.21 -33.70 -1.60
C ASN A 335 -3.69 -33.55 -1.46
N GLY A 336 -3.17 -32.32 -1.63
CA GLY A 336 -1.74 -32.02 -1.56
C GLY A 336 -1.04 -31.90 -2.92
N ASP A 337 -1.70 -32.27 -4.00
CA ASP A 337 -1.09 -32.28 -5.35
C ASP A 337 -0.54 -30.90 -5.74
N THR A 338 -1.23 -29.81 -5.39
CA THR A 338 -0.75 -28.45 -5.67
C THR A 338 0.53 -28.14 -4.90
N LEU A 339 0.65 -28.55 -3.65
CA LEU A 339 1.87 -28.34 -2.86
C LEU A 339 3.03 -29.16 -3.45
N HIS A 340 2.79 -30.42 -3.82
CA HIS A 340 3.77 -31.27 -4.52
C HIS A 340 4.25 -30.61 -5.81
N ALA A 341 3.33 -30.07 -6.63
CA ALA A 341 3.70 -29.40 -7.87
C ALA A 341 4.60 -28.17 -7.65
N ILE A 342 4.34 -27.40 -6.59
CA ILE A 342 5.18 -26.24 -6.23
C ILE A 342 6.58 -26.70 -5.82
N LEU A 343 6.68 -27.70 -4.92
CA LEU A 343 7.96 -28.21 -4.42
C LEU A 343 8.78 -28.86 -5.54
N ASN A 344 8.16 -29.64 -6.41
CA ASN A 344 8.80 -30.28 -7.55
C ASN A 344 9.32 -29.23 -8.54
N ALA A 345 8.53 -28.21 -8.88
CA ALA A 345 8.96 -27.16 -9.79
C ALA A 345 10.13 -26.32 -9.24
N LEU A 346 10.18 -26.07 -7.93
CA LEU A 346 11.35 -25.46 -7.27
C LEU A 346 12.56 -26.41 -7.30
N GLY A 347 12.34 -27.72 -7.10
CA GLY A 347 13.38 -28.75 -7.23
C GLY A 347 13.98 -28.80 -8.63
N GLU A 348 13.15 -28.73 -9.68
CA GLU A 348 13.61 -28.65 -11.08
C GLU A 348 14.44 -27.40 -11.36
N LEU A 349 14.16 -26.30 -10.65
CA LEU A 349 14.97 -25.07 -10.71
C LEU A 349 16.23 -25.12 -9.82
N GLY A 350 16.50 -26.25 -9.17
CA GLY A 350 17.69 -26.48 -8.37
C GLY A 350 17.61 -26.01 -6.92
N TYR A 351 16.40 -25.89 -6.34
CA TYR A 351 16.21 -25.51 -4.93
C TYR A 351 15.88 -26.72 -4.07
N GLY A 352 16.67 -26.94 -3.00
CA GLY A 352 16.25 -27.81 -1.91
C GLY A 352 15.24 -27.07 -1.03
N THR A 353 14.05 -27.66 -0.85
CA THR A 353 12.90 -26.98 -0.23
C THR A 353 12.38 -27.70 0.99
N ASP A 354 11.80 -26.94 1.94
CA ASP A 354 11.01 -27.47 3.04
C ASP A 354 9.80 -26.57 3.29
N VAL A 355 8.76 -27.10 3.93
CA VAL A 355 7.50 -26.40 4.21
C VAL A 355 7.11 -26.55 5.67
N ARG A 356 6.70 -25.43 6.30
CA ARG A 356 6.17 -25.42 7.68
C ARG A 356 4.91 -24.57 7.76
N ILE A 357 4.07 -24.90 8.74
CA ILE A 357 2.93 -24.09 9.14
C ILE A 357 3.27 -23.39 10.45
N LEU A 358 3.32 -22.07 10.40
CA LEU A 358 3.70 -21.22 11.51
C LEU A 358 2.47 -20.54 12.12
N GLY A 359 2.34 -20.63 13.45
CA GLY A 359 1.34 -19.88 14.21
C GLY A 359 1.87 -18.51 14.59
N ALA A 360 1.34 -17.44 14.02
CA ALA A 360 1.87 -16.08 14.20
C ALA A 360 1.98 -15.69 15.69
N ALA A 361 1.05 -16.15 16.54
CA ALA A 361 1.08 -15.88 17.97
C ALA A 361 2.32 -16.43 18.68
N TYR A 362 2.95 -17.47 18.17
CA TYR A 362 4.19 -18.01 18.72
C TYR A 362 5.42 -17.11 18.47
N TYR A 363 5.26 -16.09 17.64
CA TYR A 363 6.30 -15.12 17.25
C TYR A 363 5.96 -13.68 17.69
N GLY A 364 5.14 -13.55 18.75
CA GLY A 364 4.80 -12.25 19.34
C GLY A 364 3.70 -11.48 18.63
N VAL A 365 3.03 -12.06 17.64
CA VAL A 365 1.88 -11.42 16.97
C VAL A 365 0.61 -11.62 17.81
N PRO A 366 -0.10 -10.56 18.25
CA PRO A 366 -1.27 -10.68 19.14
C PRO A 366 -2.54 -11.17 18.42
N GLN A 367 -2.42 -12.23 17.60
CA GLN A 367 -3.49 -12.71 16.72
C GLN A 367 -3.44 -14.22 16.51
N MET A 368 -4.61 -14.85 16.45
CA MET A 368 -4.77 -16.24 16.03
C MET A 368 -4.69 -16.35 14.51
N ARG A 369 -3.49 -16.44 13.97
CA ARG A 369 -3.23 -16.53 12.52
C ARG A 369 -2.21 -17.61 12.22
N TRP A 370 -2.52 -18.45 11.24
CA TRP A 370 -1.64 -19.52 10.76
C TRP A 370 -1.22 -19.26 9.32
N ARG A 371 0.03 -19.55 8.99
CA ARG A 371 0.56 -19.40 7.64
C ARG A 371 1.44 -20.59 7.26
N THR A 372 1.24 -21.05 6.03
CA THR A 372 2.16 -21.98 5.38
C THR A 372 3.32 -21.16 4.81
N VAL A 373 4.53 -21.54 5.14
CA VAL A 373 5.76 -20.94 4.62
C VAL A 373 6.57 -22.03 3.96
N ILE A 374 6.89 -21.82 2.67
CA ILE A 374 7.82 -22.66 1.90
C ILE A 374 9.10 -21.87 1.79
N LEU A 375 10.22 -22.49 2.18
CA LEU A 375 11.56 -21.96 1.98
C LEU A 375 12.34 -22.87 1.02
N GLY A 376 13.20 -22.27 0.22
CA GLY A 376 14.10 -23.00 -0.66
C GLY A 376 15.48 -22.34 -0.72
N LEU A 377 16.53 -23.18 -0.80
CA LEU A 377 17.91 -22.77 -0.91
C LEU A 377 18.50 -23.34 -2.19
N ARG A 378 19.15 -22.50 -3.00
CA ARG A 378 19.66 -22.91 -4.31
C ARG A 378 20.87 -23.82 -4.18
N GLY A 379 20.83 -24.98 -4.87
CA GLY A 379 21.96 -25.92 -4.99
C GLY A 379 22.26 -26.73 -3.72
N LYS A 380 21.46 -26.61 -2.67
CA LYS A 380 21.66 -27.30 -1.40
C LYS A 380 20.33 -27.71 -0.76
N GLU A 381 20.36 -28.72 0.09
CA GLU A 381 19.24 -29.00 0.98
C GLU A 381 19.06 -27.89 2.00
N LEU A 382 17.81 -27.61 2.34
CA LEU A 382 17.48 -26.61 3.35
C LEU A 382 17.83 -27.14 4.75
N PRO A 383 18.68 -26.45 5.53
CA PRO A 383 19.04 -26.92 6.86
C PRO A 383 17.84 -26.81 7.83
N ARG A 384 17.83 -27.66 8.88
CA ARG A 384 16.71 -27.74 9.84
C ARG A 384 16.44 -26.43 10.58
N ASN A 385 17.44 -25.58 10.76
CA ASN A 385 17.36 -24.28 11.42
C ASN A 385 16.91 -23.15 10.49
N ALA A 386 16.55 -23.42 9.23
CA ALA A 386 16.09 -22.40 8.30
C ALA A 386 14.73 -21.77 8.68
N PHE A 387 13.93 -22.49 9.45
CA PHE A 387 12.69 -21.95 10.01
C PHE A 387 12.89 -21.43 11.43
N PRO A 388 12.25 -20.30 11.80
CA PRO A 388 12.40 -19.73 13.13
C PRO A 388 11.83 -20.66 14.20
N GLU A 389 12.49 -20.70 15.36
CA GLU A 389 11.93 -21.33 16.55
C GLU A 389 10.86 -20.42 17.18
N PRO A 390 9.73 -20.99 17.65
CA PRO A 390 8.77 -20.26 18.44
C PRO A 390 9.39 -19.63 19.68
N VAL A 391 8.98 -18.40 20.02
CA VAL A 391 9.55 -17.63 21.16
C VAL A 391 8.60 -17.57 22.37
N CYS A 392 7.37 -18.02 22.24
CA CYS A 392 6.40 -18.05 23.34
C CYS A 392 5.30 -19.12 23.12
N HIS A 393 4.61 -19.46 24.20
CA HIS A 393 3.38 -20.25 24.13
C HIS A 393 2.18 -19.38 23.85
N ALA A 394 1.17 -19.92 23.13
CA ALA A 394 -0.09 -19.27 22.86
C ALA A 394 -1.23 -20.29 22.76
N PRO A 395 -2.47 -19.95 23.22
CA PRO A 395 -3.60 -20.87 23.22
C PRO A 395 -4.26 -20.97 21.82
N ILE A 396 -3.47 -21.26 20.80
CA ILE A 396 -3.94 -21.42 19.43
C ILE A 396 -3.98 -22.89 19.05
N ARG A 397 -5.06 -23.27 18.37
CA ARG A 397 -5.21 -24.64 17.85
C ARG A 397 -5.50 -24.61 16.36
N PRO A 398 -4.86 -25.49 15.57
CA PRO A 398 -5.19 -25.61 14.15
C PRO A 398 -6.59 -26.19 13.98
N ASN A 399 -7.34 -25.67 13.02
CA ASN A 399 -8.64 -26.18 12.58
C ASN A 399 -8.60 -26.58 11.09
N PHE A 400 -7.43 -27.03 10.64
CA PHE A 400 -7.12 -27.41 9.26
C PHE A 400 -6.19 -28.63 9.27
N THR A 401 -6.03 -29.27 8.11
CA THR A 401 -5.05 -30.34 7.91
C THR A 401 -3.65 -29.79 7.95
N ALA A 402 -2.84 -30.29 8.88
CA ALA A 402 -1.46 -29.85 9.10
C ALA A 402 -0.42 -30.95 8.84
N THR A 403 -0.84 -32.04 8.20
CA THR A 403 0.02 -33.17 7.80
C THR A 403 0.18 -33.19 6.29
N PHE A 404 1.40 -33.49 5.83
CA PHE A 404 1.77 -33.65 4.44
C PHE A 404 2.77 -34.81 4.35
N ASP A 405 2.53 -35.75 3.44
CA ASP A 405 3.34 -36.98 3.29
C ASP A 405 3.57 -37.73 4.61
N GLY A 406 2.54 -37.81 5.45
CA GLY A 406 2.58 -38.49 6.74
C GLY A 406 3.28 -37.72 7.87
N HIS A 407 3.82 -36.53 7.61
CA HIS A 407 4.54 -35.71 8.58
C HIS A 407 3.77 -34.47 8.98
N SER A 408 3.89 -34.07 10.27
CA SER A 408 3.34 -32.79 10.74
C SER A 408 4.19 -31.63 10.24
N LEU A 409 3.53 -30.63 9.64
CA LEU A 409 4.16 -29.38 9.21
C LEU A 409 4.13 -28.30 10.29
N LEU A 410 3.48 -28.56 11.43
CA LEU A 410 3.36 -27.55 12.49
C LEU A 410 4.70 -27.30 13.18
N LYS A 411 5.07 -26.02 13.26
CA LYS A 411 6.15 -25.56 14.14
C LYS A 411 5.50 -25.09 15.45
N VAL A 412 5.67 -25.86 16.50
CA VAL A 412 5.09 -25.60 17.83
C VAL A 412 6.19 -25.28 18.83
N PRO A 413 5.90 -24.48 19.88
CA PRO A 413 6.90 -24.17 20.90
C PRO A 413 7.31 -25.42 21.69
N ALA A 414 8.59 -25.52 22.03
CA ALA A 414 9.09 -26.53 22.95
C ALA A 414 8.55 -26.26 24.38
N ALA A 415 8.43 -27.32 25.19
CA ALA A 415 7.78 -27.24 26.49
C ALA A 415 8.46 -26.27 27.48
N ASP A 416 9.74 -26.05 27.31
CA ASP A 416 10.61 -25.22 28.18
C ASP A 416 10.75 -23.77 27.74
N ILE A 417 10.07 -23.35 26.67
CA ILE A 417 10.11 -21.95 26.19
C ILE A 417 9.47 -21.04 27.24
N PRO A 418 10.22 -20.04 27.76
CA PRO A 418 9.67 -19.05 28.65
C PRO A 418 8.79 -18.04 27.88
N GLY A 419 7.82 -17.47 28.58
CA GLY A 419 7.05 -16.35 28.08
C GLY A 419 5.65 -16.71 27.60
N ASN A 420 4.82 -15.68 27.66
CA ASN A 420 3.42 -15.73 27.23
C ASN A 420 3.25 -14.95 25.92
N PHE A 421 2.19 -15.25 25.19
CA PHE A 421 1.80 -14.49 24.02
C PHE A 421 1.44 -13.03 24.37
N VAL A 422 1.58 -12.15 23.42
CA VAL A 422 1.10 -10.75 23.52
C VAL A 422 -0.43 -10.74 23.42
N CYS A 423 -1.11 -10.21 24.45
CA CYS A 423 -2.56 -10.13 24.46
C CYS A 423 -3.10 -8.85 23.77
N VAL A 424 -4.40 -8.79 23.54
CA VAL A 424 -5.06 -7.64 22.89
C VAL A 424 -4.82 -6.35 23.66
N LYS A 425 -4.93 -6.36 25.00
CA LYS A 425 -4.71 -5.19 25.85
C LYS A 425 -3.28 -4.66 25.72
N GLU A 426 -2.30 -5.54 25.67
CA GLU A 426 -0.90 -5.17 25.43
C GLU A 426 -0.70 -4.58 24.02
N ALA A 427 -1.46 -5.09 23.04
CA ALA A 427 -1.32 -4.63 21.67
C ALA A 427 -1.89 -3.23 21.43
N ILE A 428 -3.06 -2.91 22.00
CA ILE A 428 -3.82 -1.71 21.63
C ILE A 428 -4.23 -0.83 22.82
N GLY A 429 -3.90 -1.22 24.07
CA GLY A 429 -4.38 -0.54 25.27
C GLY A 429 -3.77 0.85 25.55
N ASP A 430 -2.68 1.20 24.86
CA ASP A 430 -2.03 2.52 24.91
C ASP A 430 -2.51 3.49 23.83
N LEU A 431 -3.47 3.08 22.99
CA LEU A 431 -4.04 3.94 21.96
C LEU A 431 -5.17 4.82 22.56
N PRO A 432 -5.31 6.08 22.10
CA PRO A 432 -6.31 6.98 22.66
C PRO A 432 -7.74 6.50 22.36
N PRO A 433 -8.70 6.77 23.24
CA PRO A 433 -10.09 6.41 23.01
C PRO A 433 -10.67 7.20 21.82
N VAL A 434 -11.47 6.53 20.99
CA VAL A 434 -12.20 7.15 19.88
C VAL A 434 -13.65 6.66 19.88
N LYS A 435 -14.57 7.48 19.36
CA LYS A 435 -15.99 7.10 19.24
C LYS A 435 -16.27 6.45 17.91
N ALA A 436 -17.30 5.59 17.84
CA ALA A 436 -17.77 5.02 16.57
C ALA A 436 -18.10 6.12 15.55
N GLY A 437 -17.52 6.04 14.36
CA GLY A 437 -17.69 7.03 13.30
C GLY A 437 -16.96 8.36 13.53
N GLN A 438 -16.17 8.50 14.59
CA GLN A 438 -15.36 9.71 14.81
C GLN A 438 -14.26 9.79 13.74
N ARG A 439 -14.21 10.94 13.06
CA ARG A 439 -13.24 11.27 12.02
C ARG A 439 -12.59 12.63 12.29
N GLY A 440 -11.56 12.96 11.54
CA GLY A 440 -11.04 14.33 11.48
C GLY A 440 -9.65 14.53 12.08
N GLU A 441 -9.01 13.50 12.59
CA GLU A 441 -7.62 13.58 13.04
C GLU A 441 -6.76 12.57 12.27
N GLU A 442 -5.91 13.08 11.40
CA GLU A 442 -5.03 12.24 10.57
C GLU A 442 -3.92 11.60 11.41
N CYS A 443 -3.40 12.34 12.38
CA CYS A 443 -2.37 11.90 13.33
C CYS A 443 -2.78 12.28 14.74
N ARG A 444 -2.67 11.35 15.68
CA ARG A 444 -2.96 11.56 17.09
C ARG A 444 -1.68 11.41 17.92
N GLU A 445 -1.65 12.09 19.04
CA GLU A 445 -0.59 11.91 20.04
C GLU A 445 -0.83 10.65 20.88
N TYR A 446 0.23 10.07 21.41
CA TYR A 446 0.12 8.99 22.38
C TYR A 446 -0.31 9.54 23.75
N PRO A 447 -1.32 8.95 24.39
CA PRO A 447 -1.80 9.44 25.69
C PRO A 447 -0.88 9.08 26.85
N CYS A 448 0.03 8.13 26.66
CA CYS A 448 0.96 7.65 27.69
C CYS A 448 2.20 7.02 27.07
N ASP A 449 3.22 6.78 27.88
CA ASP A 449 4.39 5.99 27.51
C ASP A 449 4.02 4.52 27.26
N PRO A 450 4.85 3.78 26.45
CA PRO A 450 4.63 2.35 26.22
C PRO A 450 4.62 1.55 27.53
N GLN A 451 3.60 0.73 27.73
CA GLN A 451 3.38 -0.04 28.95
C GLN A 451 4.01 -1.45 28.91
N CYS A 452 4.40 -1.92 27.74
CA CYS A 452 5.00 -3.24 27.53
C CYS A 452 6.00 -3.24 26.36
N ASP A 453 6.74 -4.34 26.20
CA ASP A 453 7.75 -4.48 25.16
C ASP A 453 7.16 -4.44 23.74
N PHE A 454 5.97 -5.01 23.54
CA PHE A 454 5.27 -4.94 22.27
C PHE A 454 5.01 -3.49 21.86
N GLN A 455 4.44 -2.68 22.77
CA GLN A 455 4.17 -1.27 22.48
C GLN A 455 5.47 -0.49 22.22
N ARG A 456 6.54 -0.76 22.97
CA ARG A 456 7.86 -0.17 22.70
C ARG A 456 8.36 -0.52 21.30
N ALA A 457 8.19 -1.77 20.89
CA ALA A 457 8.63 -2.23 19.57
C ALA A 457 7.85 -1.59 18.43
N VAL A 458 6.50 -1.61 18.49
CA VAL A 458 5.66 -1.09 17.39
C VAL A 458 5.67 0.45 17.30
N ARG A 459 5.97 1.16 18.39
CA ARG A 459 6.08 2.64 18.41
C ARG A 459 7.43 3.16 17.95
N ARG A 460 8.43 2.27 17.78
CA ARG A 460 9.78 2.69 17.36
C ARG A 460 9.73 3.44 16.03
N GLY A 461 10.33 4.63 16.00
CA GLY A 461 10.39 5.47 14.79
C GLY A 461 9.08 6.16 14.41
N SER A 462 8.00 6.00 15.19
CA SER A 462 6.75 6.70 14.93
C SER A 462 6.72 8.05 15.62
N THR A 463 6.24 9.07 14.90
CA THR A 463 6.01 10.43 15.42
C THR A 463 4.60 10.64 15.96
N GLY A 464 3.71 9.63 15.82
CA GLY A 464 2.32 9.71 16.25
C GLY A 464 1.51 8.52 15.75
N ILE A 465 0.20 8.56 15.96
CA ILE A 465 -0.75 7.48 15.66
C ILE A 465 -1.55 7.86 14.42
N TYR A 466 -1.34 7.13 13.32
CA TYR A 466 -2.06 7.27 12.05
C TYR A 466 -3.10 6.15 11.88
N ASN A 467 -4.10 6.37 11.03
CA ASN A 467 -5.17 5.42 10.71
C ASN A 467 -6.02 5.01 11.94
N HIS A 468 -6.13 5.87 12.96
CA HIS A 468 -6.85 5.58 14.20
C HIS A 468 -8.24 6.22 14.22
N GLU A 469 -9.07 5.89 13.24
CA GLU A 469 -10.47 6.29 13.13
C GLU A 469 -11.37 5.06 13.15
N ALA A 470 -12.39 5.07 14.01
CA ALA A 470 -13.31 3.95 14.14
C ALA A 470 -14.40 4.00 13.04
N PRO A 471 -14.74 2.86 12.43
CA PRO A 471 -15.87 2.77 11.51
C PRO A 471 -17.19 3.19 12.16
N HIS A 472 -18.10 3.69 11.34
CA HIS A 472 -19.47 3.94 11.79
C HIS A 472 -20.19 2.62 12.07
N LEU A 473 -20.89 2.54 13.21
CA LEU A 473 -21.79 1.44 13.53
C LEU A 473 -23.25 1.89 13.40
N SER A 474 -24.08 1.05 12.79
CA SER A 474 -25.52 1.30 12.75
C SER A 474 -26.12 1.30 14.15
N PRO A 475 -27.21 2.03 14.40
CA PRO A 475 -27.86 2.09 15.72
C PRO A 475 -28.19 0.71 16.29
N ILE A 476 -28.63 -0.22 15.45
CA ILE A 476 -28.93 -1.60 15.86
C ILE A 476 -27.67 -2.35 16.30
N ASN A 477 -26.53 -2.12 15.69
CA ASN A 477 -25.28 -2.75 16.10
C ASN A 477 -24.74 -2.17 17.41
N LEU A 478 -24.90 -0.86 17.63
CA LEU A 478 -24.62 -0.24 18.93
C LEU A 478 -25.52 -0.79 20.04
N GLN A 479 -26.81 -1.04 19.73
CA GLN A 479 -27.73 -1.68 20.67
C GLN A 479 -27.33 -3.12 20.99
N ARG A 480 -26.94 -3.92 19.98
CA ARG A 480 -26.47 -5.29 20.15
C ARG A 480 -25.20 -5.35 21.02
N LEU A 481 -24.28 -4.42 20.78
CA LEU A 481 -22.98 -4.39 21.45
C LEU A 481 -23.10 -4.23 22.98
N LYS A 482 -24.16 -3.57 23.49
CA LYS A 482 -24.43 -3.43 24.94
C LYS A 482 -24.61 -4.76 25.66
N TYR A 483 -25.02 -5.82 24.95
CA TYR A 483 -25.20 -7.14 25.53
C TYR A 483 -23.96 -8.01 25.46
N ILE A 484 -22.99 -7.66 24.62
CA ILE A 484 -21.79 -8.48 24.34
C ILE A 484 -20.68 -8.07 25.30
N LYS A 485 -20.35 -8.94 26.24
CA LYS A 485 -19.25 -8.76 27.19
C LYS A 485 -17.89 -8.94 26.49
N PRO A 486 -16.78 -8.42 27.06
CA PRO A 486 -15.43 -8.78 26.59
C PRO A 486 -15.27 -10.30 26.48
N GLY A 487 -14.79 -10.79 25.34
CA GLY A 487 -14.71 -12.21 25.00
C GLY A 487 -16.03 -12.86 24.54
N GLY A 488 -17.16 -12.14 24.63
CA GLY A 488 -18.48 -12.61 24.18
C GLY A 488 -18.68 -12.48 22.66
N ASN A 489 -19.85 -12.94 22.21
CA ASN A 489 -20.17 -12.95 20.79
C ASN A 489 -21.70 -12.85 20.55
N TRP A 490 -22.15 -13.15 19.33
CA TRP A 490 -23.56 -13.06 18.94
C TRP A 490 -24.52 -13.85 19.85
N THR A 491 -24.05 -14.87 20.58
CA THR A 491 -24.90 -15.67 21.48
C THR A 491 -25.37 -14.92 22.71
N ASP A 492 -24.71 -13.76 23.02
CA ASP A 492 -25.09 -12.88 24.13
C ASP A 492 -26.19 -11.89 23.72
N ILE A 493 -26.48 -11.78 22.41
CA ILE A 493 -27.48 -10.87 21.87
C ILE A 493 -28.87 -11.45 22.08
N PRO A 494 -29.85 -10.68 22.64
CA PRO A 494 -31.25 -11.09 22.73
C PRO A 494 -31.82 -11.52 21.37
N HIS A 495 -32.64 -12.56 21.37
CA HIS A 495 -33.15 -13.20 20.15
C HIS A 495 -33.88 -12.22 19.20
N ASP A 496 -34.61 -11.26 19.74
CA ASP A 496 -35.33 -10.22 19.00
C ASP A 496 -34.38 -9.27 18.24
N LEU A 497 -33.21 -9.03 18.81
CA LEU A 497 -32.15 -8.18 18.22
C LEU A 497 -31.23 -8.93 17.25
N LEU A 498 -31.32 -10.28 17.18
CA LEU A 498 -30.47 -11.04 16.26
C LEU A 498 -30.79 -10.73 14.79
N PRO A 499 -29.78 -10.74 13.91
CA PRO A 499 -30.00 -10.73 12.45
C PRO A 499 -30.86 -11.91 12.04
N LYS A 500 -31.73 -11.71 11.02
CA LYS A 500 -32.65 -12.76 10.56
C LYS A 500 -31.95 -14.11 10.30
N GLY A 501 -30.77 -14.08 9.65
CA GLY A 501 -30.00 -15.29 9.33
C GLY A 501 -29.37 -15.99 10.53
N MET A 502 -29.31 -15.34 11.71
CA MET A 502 -28.73 -15.93 12.93
C MET A 502 -29.78 -16.43 13.93
N LYS A 503 -31.06 -16.10 13.72
CA LYS A 503 -32.14 -16.57 14.61
C LYS A 503 -32.32 -18.07 14.60
N LEU A 504 -31.93 -18.74 13.53
CA LEU A 504 -32.00 -20.20 13.37
C LEU A 504 -30.64 -20.89 13.52
N ALA A 505 -29.56 -20.14 13.74
CA ALA A 505 -28.23 -20.70 13.89
C ALA A 505 -28.09 -21.42 15.25
N ARG A 506 -27.33 -22.51 15.28
CA ARG A 506 -26.98 -23.19 16.54
C ARG A 506 -25.96 -22.33 17.30
N LYS A 507 -26.02 -22.33 18.63
CA LYS A 507 -25.09 -21.58 19.47
C LYS A 507 -23.61 -21.95 19.26
N SER A 508 -23.35 -23.15 18.78
CA SER A 508 -22.02 -23.64 18.39
C SER A 508 -21.53 -23.08 17.06
N ASP A 509 -22.44 -22.54 16.22
CA ASP A 509 -22.11 -22.08 14.88
C ASP A 509 -21.62 -20.64 14.92
N HIS A 510 -20.67 -20.31 14.05
CA HIS A 510 -20.22 -18.93 13.85
C HIS A 510 -19.80 -18.18 15.12
N THR A 511 -19.21 -18.85 16.11
CA THR A 511 -18.88 -18.33 17.45
C THR A 511 -18.01 -17.07 17.47
N LYS A 512 -17.46 -16.64 16.33
CA LYS A 512 -16.68 -15.40 16.21
C LYS A 512 -17.48 -14.20 15.70
N ARG A 513 -18.70 -14.41 15.17
CA ARG A 513 -19.53 -13.31 14.65
C ARG A 513 -20.01 -12.39 15.76
N TYR A 514 -20.04 -11.08 15.49
CA TYR A 514 -20.36 -10.06 16.49
C TYR A 514 -19.51 -10.21 17.76
N GLY A 515 -18.29 -10.75 17.64
CA GLY A 515 -17.44 -10.96 18.80
C GLY A 515 -16.83 -9.65 19.31
N ARG A 516 -16.80 -9.54 20.64
CA ARG A 516 -16.04 -8.53 21.36
C ARG A 516 -14.71 -9.14 21.79
N LEU A 517 -13.61 -8.45 21.51
CA LEU A 517 -12.29 -8.95 21.88
C LEU A 517 -12.18 -9.17 23.41
N SER A 518 -11.39 -10.15 23.81
CA SER A 518 -10.97 -10.31 25.19
C SER A 518 -9.69 -9.52 25.42
N PRO A 519 -9.59 -8.68 26.47
CA PRO A 519 -8.36 -7.94 26.73
C PRO A 519 -7.14 -8.83 26.94
N ASP A 520 -7.32 -9.96 27.64
CA ASP A 520 -6.26 -10.91 28.00
C ASP A 520 -6.12 -12.06 26.98
N GLY A 521 -6.85 -11.99 25.86
CA GLY A 521 -6.82 -12.99 24.81
C GLY A 521 -6.08 -12.52 23.54
N LEU A 522 -6.08 -13.39 22.52
CA LEU A 522 -5.60 -13.07 21.20
C LEU A 522 -6.72 -12.49 20.32
N ALA A 523 -6.39 -11.56 19.44
CA ALA A 523 -7.30 -11.13 18.41
C ALA A 523 -7.66 -12.28 17.46
N SER A 524 -8.89 -12.30 16.96
CA SER A 524 -9.26 -13.16 15.83
C SER A 524 -8.45 -12.79 14.59
N THR A 525 -8.30 -13.73 13.66
CA THR A 525 -7.67 -13.42 12.37
C THR A 525 -8.30 -12.19 11.74
N ILE A 526 -7.51 -11.15 11.52
CA ILE A 526 -7.94 -9.94 10.83
C ILE A 526 -8.19 -10.29 9.36
N LEU A 527 -9.44 -10.07 8.93
CA LEU A 527 -9.89 -10.30 7.56
C LEU A 527 -9.89 -8.99 6.76
N THR A 528 -9.98 -9.11 5.44
CA THR A 528 -10.06 -7.97 4.50
C THR A 528 -11.27 -7.06 4.73
N LYS A 529 -12.31 -7.60 5.33
CA LYS A 529 -13.49 -6.86 5.79
C LYS A 529 -13.52 -6.97 7.32
N CYS A 530 -12.90 -6.06 8.02
CA CYS A 530 -12.91 -6.03 9.48
C CYS A 530 -14.30 -5.56 10.00
N ASP A 531 -15.34 -6.32 9.64
CA ASP A 531 -16.74 -6.07 9.95
C ASP A 531 -17.20 -7.06 11.02
N PRO A 532 -17.84 -6.62 12.12
CA PRO A 532 -18.33 -7.47 13.20
C PRO A 532 -19.24 -8.61 12.76
N HIS A 533 -19.95 -8.46 11.64
CA HIS A 533 -20.77 -9.54 11.08
C HIS A 533 -19.95 -10.78 10.72
N TRP A 534 -18.66 -10.64 10.42
CA TRP A 534 -17.78 -11.73 9.99
C TRP A 534 -16.80 -12.22 11.05
N GLY A 535 -16.59 -11.47 12.14
CA GLY A 535 -15.60 -11.83 13.14
C GLY A 535 -15.72 -11.11 14.46
N ALA A 536 -14.74 -11.32 15.35
CA ALA A 536 -14.65 -10.64 16.61
C ALA A 536 -13.82 -9.34 16.40
N TYR A 537 -14.51 -8.27 16.07
CA TYR A 537 -13.91 -6.98 15.74
C TYR A 537 -14.46 -5.82 16.55
N PHE A 538 -15.25 -6.08 17.60
CA PHE A 538 -15.59 -5.07 18.58
C PHE A 538 -14.44 -4.88 19.57
N HIS A 539 -14.13 -3.62 19.87
CA HIS A 539 -13.14 -3.27 20.86
C HIS A 539 -13.51 -3.82 22.25
N TYR A 540 -12.55 -4.32 23.01
CA TYR A 540 -12.79 -5.01 24.28
C TYR A 540 -13.46 -4.11 25.33
N GLU A 541 -13.24 -2.79 25.31
CA GLU A 541 -13.72 -1.83 26.31
C GLU A 541 -14.67 -0.77 25.71
N GLN A 542 -14.40 -0.28 24.51
CA GLN A 542 -15.15 0.81 23.87
C GLN A 542 -16.27 0.26 22.99
N ASP A 543 -17.43 0.93 22.97
CA ASP A 543 -18.59 0.49 22.18
C ASP A 543 -18.46 0.86 20.70
N ARG A 544 -17.52 0.23 20.01
CA ARG A 544 -17.19 0.41 18.60
C ARG A 544 -16.46 -0.78 18.01
N SER A 545 -16.32 -0.79 16.69
CA SER A 545 -15.39 -1.68 15.99
C SER A 545 -13.94 -1.20 16.14
N LEU A 546 -13.00 -2.08 15.83
CA LEU A 546 -11.57 -1.73 15.73
C LEU A 546 -11.34 -0.63 14.71
N THR A 547 -10.35 0.20 14.97
CA THR A 547 -9.76 1.09 13.98
C THR A 547 -8.78 0.33 13.08
N VAL A 548 -8.37 0.94 11.97
CA VAL A 548 -7.33 0.36 11.11
C VAL A 548 -6.01 0.20 11.87
N ARG A 549 -5.64 1.19 12.71
CA ARG A 549 -4.42 1.11 13.53
C ARG A 549 -4.46 -0.04 14.53
N GLU A 550 -5.58 -0.24 15.20
CA GLU A 550 -5.75 -1.37 16.12
C GLU A 550 -5.65 -2.71 15.41
N ALA A 551 -6.31 -2.84 14.25
CA ALA A 551 -6.18 -4.02 13.40
C ALA A 551 -4.73 -4.23 12.91
N ALA A 552 -4.03 -3.15 12.54
CA ALA A 552 -2.64 -3.18 12.12
C ALA A 552 -1.70 -3.62 13.26
N ARG A 553 -1.92 -3.14 14.49
CA ARG A 553 -1.18 -3.60 15.66
C ARG A 553 -1.47 -5.06 16.01
N CYS A 554 -2.71 -5.52 15.85
CA CYS A 554 -3.02 -6.95 15.96
C CYS A 554 -2.32 -7.79 14.88
N GLN A 555 -1.94 -7.19 13.76
CA GLN A 555 -1.08 -7.78 12.71
C GLN A 555 0.41 -7.50 12.92
N SER A 556 0.79 -6.88 14.03
CA SER A 556 2.16 -6.48 14.37
C SER A 556 2.81 -5.45 13.44
N PHE A 557 2.03 -4.65 12.70
CA PHE A 557 2.60 -3.51 11.98
C PHE A 557 3.11 -2.44 12.95
N PRO A 558 4.28 -1.85 12.68
CA PRO A 558 4.75 -0.70 13.45
C PRO A 558 3.88 0.54 13.19
N ASP A 559 3.86 1.49 14.13
CA ASP A 559 2.97 2.66 14.04
C ASP A 559 3.41 3.69 12.99
N HIS A 560 4.70 3.70 12.62
CA HIS A 560 5.18 4.51 11.51
C HIS A 560 4.66 4.03 10.14
N TYR A 561 4.16 2.79 10.05
CA TYR A 561 3.57 2.23 8.83
C TYR A 561 2.19 2.81 8.58
N ILE A 562 2.03 3.61 7.53
CA ILE A 562 0.80 4.33 7.23
C ILE A 562 0.08 3.67 6.06
N PHE A 563 -1.20 3.36 6.24
CA PHE A 563 -2.06 2.80 5.19
C PHE A 563 -2.80 3.92 4.46
N TYR A 564 -2.78 3.90 3.14
CA TYR A 564 -3.41 4.89 2.28
C TYR A 564 -4.65 4.33 1.57
N GLY A 565 -5.54 5.23 1.15
CA GLY A 565 -6.81 4.89 0.53
C GLY A 565 -8.00 5.05 1.45
N SER A 566 -9.16 4.56 1.03
CA SER A 566 -10.38 4.53 1.86
C SER A 566 -10.20 3.59 3.04
N GLN A 567 -10.94 3.82 4.13
CA GLN A 567 -10.87 2.98 5.32
C GLN A 567 -11.09 1.49 5.01
N GLN A 568 -11.98 1.17 4.05
CA GLN A 568 -12.22 -0.20 3.61
C GLN A 568 -10.99 -0.80 2.92
N GLU A 569 -10.31 -0.03 2.07
CA GLU A 569 -9.06 -0.45 1.42
C GLU A 569 -7.93 -0.63 2.44
N GLN A 570 -7.85 0.26 3.44
CA GLN A 570 -6.87 0.14 4.54
C GLN A 570 -7.09 -1.16 5.33
N PHE A 571 -8.33 -1.51 5.71
CA PHE A 571 -8.62 -2.80 6.35
C PHE A 571 -8.28 -3.99 5.44
N ALA A 572 -8.54 -3.89 4.14
CA ALA A 572 -8.21 -4.95 3.19
C ALA A 572 -6.69 -5.15 3.09
N GLN A 573 -5.91 -4.08 3.11
CA GLN A 573 -4.45 -4.12 3.13
C GLN A 573 -3.93 -4.83 4.39
N VAL A 574 -4.42 -4.43 5.56
CA VAL A 574 -4.05 -5.05 6.84
C VAL A 574 -4.44 -6.53 6.87
N GLY A 575 -5.67 -6.88 6.44
CA GLY A 575 -6.16 -8.26 6.48
C GLY A 575 -5.44 -9.22 5.54
N ASN A 576 -4.99 -8.73 4.38
CA ASN A 576 -4.23 -9.52 3.40
C ASN A 576 -2.76 -9.71 3.82
N ALA A 577 -2.22 -8.83 4.65
CA ALA A 577 -0.80 -8.82 4.95
C ALA A 577 -0.31 -10.06 5.70
N VAL A 578 0.95 -10.41 5.46
CA VAL A 578 1.76 -11.23 6.36
C VAL A 578 2.14 -10.36 7.57
N PRO A 579 1.97 -10.85 8.81
CA PRO A 579 2.39 -10.09 9.98
C PRO A 579 3.89 -9.77 9.97
N PRO A 580 4.31 -8.50 10.10
CA PRO A 580 5.74 -8.13 10.05
C PRO A 580 6.61 -8.88 11.06
N MET A 581 6.15 -9.09 12.30
CA MET A 581 6.95 -9.86 13.28
C MET A 581 7.16 -11.32 12.87
N LEU A 582 6.16 -11.97 12.25
CA LEU A 582 6.32 -13.31 11.70
C LEU A 582 7.30 -13.31 10.53
N ALA A 583 7.16 -12.36 9.61
CA ALA A 583 8.06 -12.20 8.47
C ALA A 583 9.51 -11.92 8.92
N LYS A 584 9.69 -11.09 9.96
CA LYS A 584 10.98 -10.82 10.58
C LYS A 584 11.61 -12.10 11.16
N ALA A 585 10.83 -12.89 11.91
CA ALA A 585 11.33 -14.14 12.47
C ALA A 585 11.82 -15.09 11.36
N VAL A 586 11.05 -15.25 10.28
CA VAL A 586 11.47 -16.07 9.12
C VAL A 586 12.70 -15.46 8.45
N GLY A 587 12.74 -14.15 8.27
CA GLY A 587 13.88 -13.45 7.66
C GLY A 587 15.17 -13.60 8.45
N VAL A 588 15.12 -13.50 9.78
CA VAL A 588 16.29 -13.68 10.67
C VAL A 588 16.84 -15.09 10.55
N ALA A 589 15.96 -16.11 10.58
CA ALA A 589 16.40 -17.51 10.44
C ALA A 589 17.01 -17.76 9.05
N LEU A 590 16.36 -17.30 7.99
CA LEU A 590 16.86 -17.46 6.62
C LEU A 590 18.19 -16.72 6.40
N LYS A 591 18.33 -15.51 6.96
CA LYS A 591 19.57 -14.74 6.87
C LYS A 591 20.74 -15.47 7.55
N ALA A 592 20.51 -16.10 8.71
CA ALA A 592 21.53 -16.88 9.38
C ALA A 592 22.04 -18.03 8.49
N VAL A 593 21.15 -18.72 7.77
CA VAL A 593 21.51 -19.75 6.79
C VAL A 593 22.35 -19.18 5.65
N LEU A 594 21.96 -18.00 5.11
CA LEU A 594 22.72 -17.34 4.05
C LEU A 594 24.11 -16.84 4.51
N ASP A 595 24.26 -16.46 5.80
CA ASP A 595 25.55 -16.09 6.40
C ASP A 595 26.47 -17.30 6.59
N GLU A 596 25.93 -18.48 6.89
CA GLU A 596 26.68 -19.73 7.01
C GLU A 596 27.26 -20.21 5.67
N GLU A 597 26.56 -19.89 4.55
CA GLU A 597 27.04 -20.24 3.21
C GLU A 597 28.25 -19.44 2.74
N GLU A 598 28.47 -18.25 3.30
CA GLU A 598 29.59 -17.37 2.94
C GLU A 598 30.86 -17.66 3.70
N LYS A 599 30.79 -18.52 4.75
CA LYS A 599 31.94 -19.00 5.53
C LYS A 599 32.55 -20.24 4.91
#